data_352bcfe0ddc3f5ccd727d9008691e9e6
#
_entry.id   352bcfe0ddc3f5ccd727d9008691e9e6
#
_cell.length_a   1.000
_cell.length_b   1.000
_cell.length_c   1.000
_cell.angle_alpha   90.00
_cell.angle_beta   90.00
_cell.angle_gamma   90.00
#
_symmetry.space_group_name_H-M   'P 1'
#
loop_
_entity.id
_entity.type
_entity.pdbx_description
1 polymer ?
#
loop_
_entity_poly.entity_id
_entity_poly.type
_entity_poly.pdbx_seq_one_letter_code
_entity_poly.pdbx_strand_id
1 'polypeptide(L)'
;ASVWMHMGYTGPYNLIVDDEGYPIQPYGFKTNPYSILDVADIVFVNPVNVGYSRILGKLCEEDDCEEKESEMFFGVNQDINYLAEWISTFVSRQNRWSSPKYLIGESYGGVRVMGLAHELQQNHWLYLNGVILVSPADYEYFYSDGDVIQLIGDFPYLSATAWYHKKLKVEYQSMDLENLIQISEDFAYNKLLPAIAKGGYVDVETKREVAQKIEDLTGISYEDIIDNNLRVSPSFFWKDLLRDEGYTIGRLDSRYKGIDSRDSGDSIEYAPELAAWDHAFTPAINSYMKDVLNFNTDVKYNTWARGCLLYTSDAAD
;
A
#
# COMPACT_ATOMS: atom_id res chain seq x y z
N ALA A 1 3.11 5.24 -6.07
CA ALA A 1 3.51 5.99 -7.28
C ALA A 1 2.65 5.55 -8.46
N SER A 2 2.33 6.45 -9.39
CA SER A 2 1.51 6.12 -10.56
C SER A 2 2.11 5.00 -11.43
N VAL A 3 3.42 4.81 -11.42
CA VAL A 3 4.11 3.73 -12.15
C VAL A 3 3.66 2.34 -11.71
N TRP A 4 3.31 2.15 -10.44
CA TRP A 4 2.84 0.88 -9.93
C TRP A 4 1.52 0.47 -10.56
N MET A 5 0.54 1.36 -10.55
CA MET A 5 -0.72 1.10 -11.25
C MET A 5 -0.50 0.94 -12.76
N HIS A 6 0.36 1.79 -13.34
CA HIS A 6 0.59 1.82 -14.79
C HIS A 6 1.27 0.55 -15.29
N MET A 7 2.39 0.14 -14.68
CA MET A 7 3.22 -0.98 -15.12
C MET A 7 3.06 -2.24 -14.25
N GLY A 8 2.28 -2.16 -13.17
CA GLY A 8 2.04 -3.28 -12.29
C GLY A 8 0.81 -4.09 -12.67
N TYR A 9 -0.33 -3.43 -12.94
CA TYR A 9 -1.58 -4.17 -13.14
C TYR A 9 -2.66 -3.51 -14.01
N THR A 10 -2.77 -2.18 -14.12
CA THR A 10 -3.88 -1.54 -14.87
C THR A 10 -3.53 -1.16 -16.30
N GLY A 11 -2.27 -0.88 -16.58
CA GLY A 11 -1.83 -0.42 -17.87
C GLY A 11 -1.78 -1.53 -18.94
N PRO A 12 -1.56 -1.16 -20.21
CA PRO A 12 -1.50 -2.13 -21.31
C PRO A 12 -0.25 -3.01 -21.31
N TYR A 13 0.75 -2.66 -20.51
CA TYR A 13 1.98 -3.44 -20.34
C TYR A 13 2.33 -3.55 -18.86
N ASN A 14 2.79 -4.73 -18.45
CA ASN A 14 3.23 -5.01 -17.08
C ASN A 14 4.73 -5.31 -17.05
N LEU A 15 5.35 -5.00 -15.91
CA LEU A 15 6.69 -5.46 -15.57
C LEU A 15 6.79 -6.99 -15.73
N ILE A 16 7.91 -7.47 -16.25
CA ILE A 16 8.16 -8.92 -16.36
C ILE A 16 8.61 -9.43 -14.99
N VAL A 17 7.81 -10.33 -14.43
CA VAL A 17 8.09 -11.02 -13.18
C VAL A 17 7.99 -12.54 -13.37
N ASP A 18 8.64 -13.30 -12.50
CA ASP A 18 8.49 -14.76 -12.41
C ASP A 18 7.17 -15.17 -11.73
N ASP A 19 6.97 -16.47 -11.55
CA ASP A 19 5.75 -17.01 -10.93
C ASP A 19 5.63 -16.68 -9.42
N GLU A 20 6.72 -16.30 -8.78
CA GLU A 20 6.77 -15.86 -7.38
C GLU A 20 6.64 -14.33 -7.23
N GLY A 21 6.63 -13.60 -8.37
CA GLY A 21 6.45 -12.14 -8.42
C GLY A 21 7.76 -11.35 -8.45
N TYR A 22 8.93 -11.98 -8.48
CA TYR A 22 10.21 -11.28 -8.55
C TYR A 22 10.53 -10.79 -9.97
N PRO A 23 11.01 -9.54 -10.13
CA PRO A 23 11.39 -9.01 -11.42
C PRO A 23 12.53 -9.80 -12.08
N ILE A 24 12.35 -10.13 -13.36
CA ILE A 24 13.33 -10.91 -14.15
C ILE A 24 14.27 -9.97 -14.90
N GLN A 25 15.58 -10.23 -14.82
CA GLN A 25 16.58 -9.50 -15.60
C GLN A 25 16.78 -10.08 -17.01
N PRO A 26 17.02 -9.22 -18.03
CA PRO A 26 17.02 -7.77 -17.98
C PRO A 26 15.60 -7.23 -17.77
N TYR A 27 15.48 -6.20 -16.90
CA TYR A 27 14.18 -5.63 -16.57
C TYR A 27 13.48 -5.03 -17.77
N GLY A 28 12.28 -5.47 -18.03
CA GLY A 28 11.48 -5.07 -19.18
C GLY A 28 10.00 -5.17 -18.90
N PHE A 29 9.20 -5.07 -19.95
CA PHE A 29 7.75 -5.15 -19.86
C PHE A 29 7.19 -6.12 -20.91
N LYS A 30 5.99 -6.62 -20.63
CA LYS A 30 5.20 -7.49 -21.52
C LYS A 30 3.77 -6.98 -21.62
N THR A 31 3.06 -7.37 -22.66
CA THR A 31 1.63 -7.05 -22.83
C THR A 31 0.84 -7.56 -21.62
N ASN A 32 -0.04 -6.72 -21.09
CA ASN A 32 -0.98 -7.06 -20.03
C ASN A 32 -2.30 -7.54 -20.64
N PRO A 33 -2.63 -8.85 -20.54
CA PRO A 33 -3.88 -9.37 -21.08
C PRO A 33 -5.13 -8.95 -20.27
N TYR A 34 -4.92 -8.36 -19.08
CA TYR A 34 -5.98 -7.93 -18.17
C TYR A 34 -6.14 -6.41 -18.11
N SER A 35 -5.52 -5.69 -19.05
CA SER A 35 -5.70 -4.24 -19.14
C SER A 35 -7.15 -3.88 -19.45
N ILE A 36 -7.64 -2.82 -18.80
CA ILE A 36 -8.99 -2.28 -19.05
C ILE A 36 -9.05 -1.37 -20.28
N LEU A 37 -7.96 -1.26 -21.05
CA LEU A 37 -7.88 -0.39 -22.23
C LEU A 37 -8.83 -0.81 -23.36
N ASP A 38 -9.31 -2.03 -23.36
CA ASP A 38 -10.31 -2.54 -24.30
C ASP A 38 -11.74 -2.02 -24.05
N VAL A 39 -12.00 -1.51 -22.85
CA VAL A 39 -13.32 -0.99 -22.43
C VAL A 39 -13.32 0.47 -22.02
N ALA A 40 -12.15 1.07 -21.81
CA ALA A 40 -12.01 2.46 -21.34
C ALA A 40 -10.72 3.11 -21.82
N ASP A 41 -10.76 4.44 -22.03
CA ASP A 41 -9.54 5.25 -22.11
C ASP A 41 -8.93 5.38 -20.69
N ILE A 42 -7.63 5.19 -20.58
CA ILE A 42 -6.91 5.25 -19.30
C ILE A 42 -6.03 6.48 -19.28
N VAL A 43 -6.10 7.26 -18.20
CA VAL A 43 -5.24 8.43 -17.98
C VAL A 43 -4.44 8.22 -16.70
N PHE A 44 -3.14 8.03 -16.82
CA PHE A 44 -2.21 7.94 -15.71
C PHE A 44 -1.71 9.33 -15.35
N VAL A 45 -2.17 9.85 -14.22
CA VAL A 45 -1.77 11.18 -13.74
C VAL A 45 -0.51 11.08 -12.91
N ASN A 46 0.49 11.85 -13.27
CA ASN A 46 1.67 12.06 -12.44
C ASN A 46 1.50 13.38 -11.67
N PRO A 47 1.22 13.34 -10.37
CA PRO A 47 1.18 14.55 -9.54
C PRO A 47 2.50 15.32 -9.59
N VAL A 48 2.50 16.55 -9.06
CA VAL A 48 3.70 17.39 -8.99
C VAL A 48 4.88 16.60 -8.40
N ASN A 49 6.05 16.73 -9.04
CA ASN A 49 7.30 16.04 -8.74
C ASN A 49 7.30 14.51 -8.91
N VAL A 50 6.23 13.91 -9.43
CA VAL A 50 6.16 12.49 -9.79
C VAL A 50 6.29 12.33 -11.31
N GLY A 51 6.85 11.22 -11.77
CA GLY A 51 7.08 10.96 -13.19
C GLY A 51 7.89 12.07 -13.84
N TYR A 52 7.37 12.65 -14.90
CA TYR A 52 7.96 13.80 -15.58
C TYR A 52 7.37 15.15 -15.14
N SER A 53 6.38 15.15 -14.24
CA SER A 53 5.78 16.40 -13.75
C SER A 53 6.76 17.20 -12.90
N ARG A 54 6.87 18.48 -13.19
CA ARG A 54 7.75 19.41 -12.48
C ARG A 54 7.03 20.73 -12.26
N ILE A 55 7.38 21.41 -11.20
CA ILE A 55 7.04 22.81 -11.00
C ILE A 55 7.84 23.62 -12.03
N LEU A 56 7.15 24.46 -12.80
CA LEU A 56 7.76 25.31 -13.81
C LEU A 56 7.86 26.74 -13.28
N GLY A 57 9.04 27.33 -13.40
CA GLY A 57 9.32 28.69 -12.95
C GLY A 57 9.83 28.75 -11.52
N LYS A 58 10.21 29.95 -11.11
CA LYS A 58 10.54 30.25 -9.71
C LYS A 58 9.27 30.74 -9.03
N LEU A 59 8.77 30.01 -8.06
CA LEU A 59 7.65 30.45 -7.20
C LEU A 59 8.10 31.56 -6.24
N CYS A 60 9.40 31.74 -6.08
CA CYS A 60 10.02 32.70 -5.18
C CYS A 60 11.41 33.10 -5.69
N GLU A 61 11.92 34.24 -5.22
CA GLU A 61 13.26 34.74 -5.53
C GLU A 61 14.26 34.50 -4.36
N GLU A 62 13.80 33.96 -3.24
CA GLU A 62 14.52 33.83 -1.97
C GLU A 62 14.64 32.39 -1.49
N ASP A 63 15.29 32.13 -0.36
CA ASP A 63 15.59 30.80 0.20
C ASP A 63 14.36 30.03 0.73
N ASP A 64 13.16 30.63 0.71
CA ASP A 64 11.90 30.04 1.17
C ASP A 64 11.09 29.29 0.08
N CYS A 65 11.73 28.98 -1.03
CA CYS A 65 11.08 28.33 -2.19
C CYS A 65 10.44 26.97 -1.86
N GLU A 66 11.11 26.15 -1.06
CA GLU A 66 10.58 24.83 -0.69
C GLU A 66 9.32 24.93 0.18
N GLU A 67 9.24 25.93 1.06
CA GLU A 67 8.07 26.16 1.91
C GLU A 67 6.86 26.61 1.06
N LYS A 68 7.05 27.57 0.15
CA LYS A 68 5.97 28.03 -0.76
C LYS A 68 5.51 26.96 -1.75
N GLU A 69 6.42 26.13 -2.26
CA GLU A 69 6.08 24.99 -3.09
C GLU A 69 5.27 23.95 -2.30
N SER A 70 5.65 23.73 -1.04
CA SER A 70 4.93 22.87 -0.12
C SER A 70 3.52 23.39 0.15
N GLU A 71 3.38 24.66 0.50
CA GLU A 71 2.09 25.30 0.72
C GLU A 71 1.15 25.24 -0.50
N MET A 72 1.69 25.24 -1.71
CA MET A 72 0.89 25.23 -2.93
C MET A 72 0.46 23.82 -3.39
N PHE A 73 1.29 22.80 -3.19
CA PHE A 73 1.11 21.49 -3.81
C PHE A 73 1.11 20.30 -2.85
N PHE A 74 1.69 20.44 -1.65
CA PHE A 74 2.02 19.31 -0.78
C PHE A 74 1.25 19.35 0.54
N GLY A 75 -0.01 19.30 0.49
CA GLY A 75 -0.92 19.03 1.59
C GLY A 75 -2.11 18.28 1.02
N VAL A 76 -2.92 17.63 1.84
CA VAL A 76 -4.07 16.86 1.36
C VAL A 76 -5.02 17.75 0.54
N ASN A 77 -5.38 18.90 1.05
CA ASN A 77 -6.27 19.82 0.36
C ASN A 77 -5.63 20.45 -0.87
N GLN A 78 -4.35 20.80 -0.81
CA GLN A 78 -3.60 21.38 -1.92
C GLN A 78 -3.47 20.37 -3.06
N ASP A 79 -3.13 19.12 -2.74
CA ASP A 79 -3.06 18.02 -3.71
C ASP A 79 -4.40 17.79 -4.41
N ILE A 80 -5.49 17.77 -3.65
CA ILE A 80 -6.83 17.62 -4.19
C ILE A 80 -7.21 18.80 -5.09
N ASN A 81 -7.00 20.03 -4.64
CA ASN A 81 -7.44 21.22 -5.35
C ASN A 81 -6.76 21.40 -6.72
N TYR A 82 -5.42 21.32 -6.78
CA TYR A 82 -4.73 21.49 -8.07
C TYR A 82 -5.01 20.32 -9.03
N LEU A 83 -5.18 19.09 -8.50
CA LEU A 83 -5.55 17.96 -9.35
C LEU A 83 -6.98 18.06 -9.87
N ALA A 84 -7.92 18.57 -9.08
CA ALA A 84 -9.29 18.81 -9.53
C ALA A 84 -9.33 19.84 -10.67
N GLU A 85 -8.58 20.94 -10.54
CA GLU A 85 -8.43 21.93 -11.60
C GLU A 85 -7.80 21.33 -12.86
N TRP A 86 -6.74 20.53 -12.68
CA TRP A 86 -6.10 19.82 -13.79
C TRP A 86 -7.07 18.88 -14.50
N ILE A 87 -7.85 18.06 -13.75
CA ILE A 87 -8.80 17.12 -14.30
C ILE A 87 -9.89 17.86 -15.10
N SER A 88 -10.49 18.90 -14.55
CA SER A 88 -11.54 19.66 -15.24
C SER A 88 -11.02 20.34 -16.52
N THR A 89 -9.81 20.86 -16.47
CA THR A 89 -9.11 21.42 -17.63
C THR A 89 -8.82 20.36 -18.68
N PHE A 90 -8.33 19.19 -18.28
CA PHE A 90 -8.06 18.07 -19.17
C PHE A 90 -9.33 17.58 -19.86
N VAL A 91 -10.41 17.36 -19.11
CA VAL A 91 -11.72 16.93 -19.65
C VAL A 91 -12.23 17.95 -20.67
N SER A 92 -12.09 19.25 -20.42
CA SER A 92 -12.47 20.32 -21.34
C SER A 92 -11.63 20.30 -22.61
N ARG A 93 -10.31 20.24 -22.50
CA ARG A 93 -9.38 20.24 -23.63
C ARG A 93 -9.52 19.00 -24.52
N GLN A 94 -9.85 17.84 -23.92
CA GLN A 94 -10.07 16.59 -24.64
C GLN A 94 -11.51 16.42 -25.13
N ASN A 95 -12.39 17.40 -24.88
CA ASN A 95 -13.80 17.34 -25.20
C ASN A 95 -14.49 16.06 -24.65
N ARG A 96 -14.25 15.74 -23.39
CA ARG A 96 -14.73 14.52 -22.73
C ARG A 96 -15.82 14.75 -21.67
N TRP A 97 -16.51 15.89 -21.71
CA TRP A 97 -17.56 16.18 -20.74
C TRP A 97 -18.71 15.18 -20.73
N SER A 98 -19.09 14.64 -21.88
CA SER A 98 -20.15 13.64 -22.02
C SER A 98 -19.72 12.21 -21.72
N SER A 99 -18.41 11.93 -21.63
CA SER A 99 -17.91 10.58 -21.33
C SER A 99 -18.18 10.20 -19.88
N PRO A 100 -18.51 8.93 -19.58
CA PRO A 100 -18.46 8.41 -18.21
C PRO A 100 -17.07 8.57 -17.61
N LYS A 101 -17.01 8.96 -16.34
CA LYS A 101 -15.77 9.28 -15.64
C LYS A 101 -15.65 8.47 -14.36
N TYR A 102 -14.51 7.82 -14.20
CA TYR A 102 -14.15 7.04 -13.03
C TYR A 102 -12.79 7.50 -12.53
N LEU A 103 -12.61 7.51 -11.22
CA LEU A 103 -11.32 7.69 -10.57
C LEU A 103 -10.90 6.37 -9.95
N ILE A 104 -9.62 6.04 -10.06
CA ILE A 104 -9.02 4.90 -9.40
C ILE A 104 -7.82 5.36 -8.60
N GLY A 105 -7.73 4.97 -7.33
CA GLY A 105 -6.63 5.33 -6.44
C GLY A 105 -6.20 4.16 -5.58
N GLU A 106 -4.89 4.00 -5.44
CA GLU A 106 -4.25 2.99 -4.61
C GLU A 106 -3.56 3.64 -3.42
N SER A 107 -3.68 3.03 -2.24
CA SER A 107 -3.06 3.50 -1.01
C SER A 107 -3.48 4.94 -0.70
N TYR A 108 -2.57 5.89 -0.49
CA TYR A 108 -2.88 7.33 -0.39
C TYR A 108 -3.71 7.87 -1.57
N GLY A 109 -3.65 7.22 -2.72
CA GLY A 109 -4.53 7.49 -3.86
C GLY A 109 -6.02 7.28 -3.52
N GLY A 110 -6.37 6.47 -2.52
CA GLY A 110 -7.73 6.34 -2.00
C GLY A 110 -8.21 7.63 -1.35
N VAL A 111 -7.42 8.22 -0.45
CA VAL A 111 -7.69 9.54 0.17
C VAL A 111 -7.85 10.60 -0.92
N ARG A 112 -6.91 10.64 -1.86
CA ARG A 112 -6.95 11.56 -3.01
C ARG A 112 -8.22 11.42 -3.83
N VAL A 113 -8.62 10.19 -4.17
CA VAL A 113 -9.82 9.92 -4.99
C VAL A 113 -11.09 10.33 -4.27
N MET A 114 -11.20 10.08 -2.97
CA MET A 114 -12.35 10.51 -2.17
C MET A 114 -12.45 12.04 -2.10
N GLY A 115 -11.35 12.72 -1.81
CA GLY A 115 -11.30 14.18 -1.82
C GLY A 115 -11.58 14.79 -3.20
N LEU A 116 -11.00 14.22 -4.26
CA LEU A 116 -11.28 14.63 -5.65
C LEU A 116 -12.75 14.41 -6.04
N ALA A 117 -13.37 13.32 -5.61
CA ALA A 117 -14.78 13.08 -5.89
C ALA A 117 -15.67 14.18 -5.28
N HIS A 118 -15.34 14.63 -4.07
CA HIS A 118 -16.02 15.74 -3.43
C HIS A 118 -15.75 17.08 -4.16
N GLU A 119 -14.47 17.43 -4.34
CA GLU A 119 -14.04 18.71 -4.92
C GLU A 119 -14.54 18.91 -6.35
N LEU A 120 -14.40 17.88 -7.19
CA LEU A 120 -14.88 17.93 -8.59
C LEU A 120 -16.38 18.17 -8.69
N GLN A 121 -17.18 17.55 -7.82
CA GLN A 121 -18.63 17.71 -7.84
C GLN A 121 -19.07 19.05 -7.27
N GLN A 122 -18.47 19.50 -6.18
CA GLN A 122 -18.89 20.73 -5.49
C GLN A 122 -18.42 22.01 -6.21
N ASN A 123 -17.17 22.02 -6.68
CA ASN A 123 -16.54 23.25 -7.16
C ASN A 123 -16.33 23.30 -8.68
N HIS A 124 -16.28 22.13 -9.35
CA HIS A 124 -16.06 22.03 -10.79
C HIS A 124 -17.29 21.52 -11.58
N TRP A 125 -18.40 21.17 -10.90
CA TRP A 125 -19.60 20.56 -11.49
C TRP A 125 -19.31 19.37 -12.41
N LEU A 126 -18.21 18.67 -12.13
CA LEU A 126 -17.79 17.47 -12.83
C LEU A 126 -18.21 16.25 -12.03
N TYR A 127 -19.29 15.62 -12.47
CA TYR A 127 -19.87 14.46 -11.81
C TYR A 127 -19.20 13.19 -12.28
N LEU A 128 -18.85 12.33 -11.32
CA LEU A 128 -18.24 11.03 -11.57
C LEU A 128 -19.30 9.94 -11.63
N ASN A 129 -19.02 8.90 -12.44
CA ASN A 129 -19.84 7.70 -12.52
C ASN A 129 -19.44 6.66 -11.45
N GLY A 130 -18.23 6.76 -10.91
CA GLY A 130 -17.76 5.93 -9.83
C GLY A 130 -16.34 6.22 -9.41
N VAL A 131 -15.97 5.63 -8.27
CA VAL A 131 -14.62 5.61 -7.74
C VAL A 131 -14.20 4.16 -7.47
N ILE A 132 -12.93 3.85 -7.67
CA ILE A 132 -12.34 2.54 -7.40
C ILE A 132 -11.21 2.77 -6.40
N LEU A 133 -11.36 2.19 -5.22
CA LEU A 133 -10.38 2.28 -4.14
C LEU A 133 -9.62 0.96 -4.06
N VAL A 134 -8.31 1.03 -4.24
CA VAL A 134 -7.41 -0.12 -4.17
C VAL A 134 -6.56 0.02 -2.91
N SER A 135 -6.80 -0.85 -1.92
CA SER A 135 -6.10 -0.81 -0.63
C SER A 135 -5.92 0.62 -0.10
N PRO A 136 -7.01 1.37 0.13
CA PRO A 136 -6.93 2.77 0.50
C PRO A 136 -6.27 2.95 1.86
N ALA A 137 -5.43 3.99 2.00
CA ALA A 137 -4.71 4.29 3.24
C ALA A 137 -5.57 4.98 4.32
N ASP A 138 -6.78 5.46 3.96
CA ASP A 138 -7.72 6.10 4.86
C ASP A 138 -8.09 5.24 6.07
N TYR A 139 -7.99 3.93 5.95
CA TYR A 139 -8.19 2.99 7.05
C TYR A 139 -7.22 3.23 8.21
N GLU A 140 -5.97 3.60 7.92
CA GLU A 140 -4.94 3.91 8.92
C GLU A 140 -5.22 5.20 9.70
N TYR A 141 -6.01 6.12 9.17
CA TYR A 141 -6.41 7.35 9.88
C TYR A 141 -7.47 7.10 10.96
N PHE A 142 -8.21 6.00 10.87
CA PHE A 142 -9.25 5.66 11.84
C PHE A 142 -8.79 4.67 12.89
N TYR A 143 -7.69 3.95 12.65
CA TYR A 143 -7.18 2.91 13.52
C TYR A 143 -5.67 3.06 13.70
N SER A 144 -5.23 3.14 14.95
CA SER A 144 -3.80 3.08 15.28
C SER A 144 -3.27 1.65 15.21
N ASP A 145 -1.98 1.49 14.94
CA ASP A 145 -1.33 0.17 15.00
C ASP A 145 -1.63 -0.52 16.34
N GLY A 146 -2.12 -1.75 16.27
CA GLY A 146 -2.56 -2.50 17.43
C GLY A 146 -3.99 -2.18 17.92
N ASP A 147 -4.78 -1.40 17.17
CA ASP A 147 -6.22 -1.29 17.44
C ASP A 147 -6.89 -2.67 17.42
N VAL A 148 -7.85 -2.86 18.32
CA VAL A 148 -8.49 -4.18 18.50
C VAL A 148 -9.19 -4.66 17.23
N ILE A 149 -9.86 -3.77 16.51
CA ILE A 149 -10.60 -4.14 15.29
C ILE A 149 -9.62 -4.53 14.19
N GLN A 150 -8.52 -3.79 14.05
CA GLN A 150 -7.47 -4.12 13.10
C GLN A 150 -6.82 -5.46 13.43
N LEU A 151 -6.42 -5.68 14.69
CA LEU A 151 -5.82 -6.95 15.12
C LEU A 151 -6.70 -8.17 14.83
N ILE A 152 -8.02 -8.02 15.00
CA ILE A 152 -8.97 -9.10 14.73
C ILE A 152 -9.13 -9.29 13.21
N GLY A 153 -9.23 -8.21 12.45
CA GLY A 153 -9.35 -8.25 10.98
C GLY A 153 -8.12 -8.81 10.30
N ASP A 154 -6.92 -8.50 10.82
CA ASP A 154 -5.65 -8.95 10.26
C ASP A 154 -5.25 -10.37 10.69
N PHE A 155 -5.88 -10.93 11.72
CA PHE A 155 -5.48 -12.22 12.26
C PHE A 155 -5.47 -13.37 11.23
N PRO A 156 -6.47 -13.51 10.34
CA PRO A 156 -6.44 -14.53 9.27
C PRO A 156 -5.27 -14.33 8.29
N TYR A 157 -4.91 -13.08 8.01
CA TYR A 157 -3.73 -12.75 7.20
C TYR A 157 -2.43 -13.21 7.88
N LEU A 158 -2.26 -12.98 9.20
CA LEU A 158 -1.09 -13.46 9.95
C LEU A 158 -0.98 -14.99 9.85
N SER A 159 -2.10 -15.70 10.01
CA SER A 159 -2.14 -17.16 9.90
C SER A 159 -1.80 -17.66 8.49
N ALA A 160 -2.35 -17.03 7.46
CA ALA A 160 -2.05 -17.37 6.07
C ALA A 160 -0.56 -17.15 5.74
N THR A 161 0.02 -16.05 6.23
CA THR A 161 1.43 -15.73 6.07
C THR A 161 2.33 -16.75 6.78
N ALA A 162 2.03 -17.09 8.01
CA ALA A 162 2.77 -18.10 8.77
C ALA A 162 2.67 -19.50 8.10
N TRP A 163 1.51 -19.81 7.53
CA TRP A 163 1.32 -21.03 6.73
C TRP A 163 2.22 -21.04 5.49
N TYR A 164 2.30 -19.94 4.76
CA TYR A 164 3.18 -19.81 3.59
C TYR A 164 4.65 -20.03 3.97
N HIS A 165 5.10 -19.44 5.07
CA HIS A 165 6.48 -19.57 5.57
C HIS A 165 6.74 -20.83 6.37
N LYS A 166 5.76 -21.74 6.50
CA LYS A 166 5.87 -23.05 7.19
C LYS A 166 6.23 -22.92 8.68
N LYS A 167 5.66 -21.92 9.33
CA LYS A 167 5.89 -21.63 10.76
C LYS A 167 4.77 -22.13 11.67
N LEU A 168 3.71 -22.73 11.13
CA LEU A 168 2.61 -23.26 11.92
C LEU A 168 2.92 -24.64 12.51
N LYS A 169 2.20 -25.00 13.56
CA LYS A 169 2.16 -26.38 14.03
C LYS A 169 1.70 -27.33 12.91
N VAL A 170 2.21 -28.56 12.94
CA VAL A 170 1.95 -29.59 11.90
C VAL A 170 0.47 -29.76 11.60
N GLU A 171 -0.39 -29.68 12.63
CA GLU A 171 -1.83 -29.78 12.50
C GLU A 171 -2.39 -28.72 11.54
N TYR A 172 -2.04 -27.45 11.71
CA TYR A 172 -2.50 -26.33 10.88
C TYR A 172 -1.71 -26.23 9.58
N GLN A 173 -0.42 -26.55 9.62
CA GLN A 173 0.45 -26.50 8.45
C GLN A 173 0.01 -27.48 7.35
N SER A 174 -0.62 -28.60 7.71
CA SER A 174 -1.09 -29.63 6.78
C SER A 174 -2.48 -29.35 6.18
N MET A 175 -3.16 -28.32 6.66
CA MET A 175 -4.48 -27.93 6.15
C MET A 175 -4.36 -27.17 4.83
N ASP A 176 -5.41 -27.21 4.02
CA ASP A 176 -5.55 -26.25 2.94
C ASP A 176 -5.81 -24.83 3.50
N LEU A 177 -5.46 -23.84 2.69
CA LEU A 177 -5.46 -22.45 3.12
C LEU A 177 -6.88 -21.94 3.48
N GLU A 178 -7.90 -22.39 2.76
CA GLU A 178 -9.29 -21.96 2.96
C GLU A 178 -9.81 -22.40 4.34
N ASN A 179 -9.57 -23.64 4.72
CA ASN A 179 -9.93 -24.16 6.05
C ASN A 179 -9.14 -23.47 7.17
N LEU A 180 -7.85 -23.19 6.95
CA LEU A 180 -7.04 -22.45 7.92
C LEU A 180 -7.60 -21.04 8.16
N ILE A 181 -7.93 -20.31 7.10
CA ILE A 181 -8.51 -18.96 7.19
C ILE A 181 -9.81 -19.00 8.00
N GLN A 182 -10.70 -19.96 7.70
CA GLN A 182 -11.96 -20.09 8.44
C GLN A 182 -11.74 -20.34 9.95
N ILE A 183 -10.80 -21.21 10.30
CA ILE A 183 -10.44 -21.45 11.71
C ILE A 183 -9.88 -20.19 12.36
N SER A 184 -9.06 -19.44 11.64
CA SER A 184 -8.46 -18.21 12.14
C SER A 184 -9.50 -17.11 12.36
N GLU A 185 -10.45 -16.94 11.45
CA GLU A 185 -11.57 -16.01 11.60
C GLU A 185 -12.44 -16.39 12.80
N ASP A 186 -12.85 -17.64 12.91
CA ASP A 186 -13.65 -18.14 14.03
C ASP A 186 -12.96 -17.91 15.38
N PHE A 187 -11.65 -18.17 15.45
CA PHE A 187 -10.86 -17.92 16.65
C PHE A 187 -10.75 -16.43 16.95
N ALA A 188 -10.44 -15.60 15.95
CA ALA A 188 -10.29 -14.17 16.11
C ALA A 188 -11.55 -13.51 16.69
N TYR A 189 -12.71 -13.80 16.11
CA TYR A 189 -13.98 -13.21 16.58
C TYR A 189 -14.50 -13.81 17.87
N ASN A 190 -14.40 -15.12 18.07
CA ASN A 190 -15.06 -15.81 19.16
C ASN A 190 -14.20 -16.01 20.42
N LYS A 191 -12.88 -15.88 20.31
CA LYS A 191 -11.94 -16.10 21.41
C LYS A 191 -11.00 -14.92 21.63
N LEU A 192 -10.29 -14.46 20.59
CA LEU A 192 -9.30 -13.40 20.72
C LEU A 192 -9.94 -12.06 21.04
N LEU A 193 -10.96 -11.64 20.29
CA LEU A 193 -11.67 -10.37 20.53
C LEU A 193 -12.21 -10.26 21.97
N PRO A 194 -12.96 -11.25 22.51
CA PRO A 194 -13.44 -11.19 23.89
C PRO A 194 -12.30 -11.15 24.92
N ALA A 195 -11.19 -11.86 24.68
CA ALA A 195 -10.04 -11.85 25.58
C ALA A 195 -9.34 -10.47 25.61
N ILE A 196 -9.09 -9.88 24.45
CA ILE A 196 -8.48 -8.53 24.35
C ILE A 196 -9.43 -7.48 24.94
N ALA A 197 -10.73 -7.55 24.67
CA ALA A 197 -11.72 -6.60 25.20
C ALA A 197 -11.81 -6.61 26.73
N LYS A 198 -11.59 -7.75 27.37
CA LYS A 198 -11.51 -7.85 28.84
C LYS A 198 -10.25 -7.21 29.43
N GLY A 199 -9.18 -7.10 28.63
CA GLY A 199 -7.92 -6.54 29.09
C GLY A 199 -7.39 -7.19 30.36
N GLY A 200 -7.11 -6.41 31.40
CA GLY A 200 -6.64 -6.92 32.69
C GLY A 200 -7.63 -7.77 33.49
N TYR A 201 -8.88 -7.86 33.05
CA TYR A 201 -9.93 -8.71 33.68
C TYR A 201 -10.03 -10.11 33.05
N VAL A 202 -9.23 -10.42 32.04
CA VAL A 202 -9.17 -11.79 31.53
C VAL A 202 -8.53 -12.69 32.58
N ASP A 203 -9.15 -13.83 32.86
CA ASP A 203 -8.59 -14.80 33.78
C ASP A 203 -7.34 -15.47 33.19
N VAL A 204 -6.48 -15.96 34.09
CA VAL A 204 -5.15 -16.48 33.70
C VAL A 204 -5.26 -17.71 32.78
N GLU A 205 -6.27 -18.57 33.00
CA GLU A 205 -6.47 -19.77 32.17
C GLU A 205 -6.89 -19.40 30.76
N THR A 206 -7.91 -18.55 30.61
CA THR A 206 -8.34 -18.00 29.32
C THR A 206 -7.17 -17.30 28.60
N LYS A 207 -6.39 -16.48 29.32
CA LYS A 207 -5.23 -15.79 28.70
C LYS A 207 -4.21 -16.79 28.16
N ARG A 208 -3.92 -17.87 28.89
CA ARG A 208 -3.00 -18.92 28.44
C ARG A 208 -3.51 -19.69 27.24
N GLU A 209 -4.78 -20.11 27.26
CA GLU A 209 -5.40 -20.84 26.15
C GLU A 209 -5.41 -20.01 24.87
N VAL A 210 -5.78 -18.73 24.97
CA VAL A 210 -5.77 -17.80 23.83
C VAL A 210 -4.36 -17.57 23.32
N ALA A 211 -3.38 -17.35 24.20
CA ALA A 211 -2.00 -17.17 23.80
C ALA A 211 -1.43 -18.38 23.07
N GLN A 212 -1.69 -19.59 23.60
CA GLN A 212 -1.28 -20.84 22.95
C GLN A 212 -1.88 -20.98 21.54
N LYS A 213 -3.14 -20.61 21.39
CA LYS A 213 -3.81 -20.69 20.09
C LYS A 213 -3.28 -19.65 19.09
N ILE A 214 -2.90 -18.45 19.57
CA ILE A 214 -2.21 -17.44 18.73
C ILE A 214 -0.88 -18.02 18.24
N GLU A 215 -0.04 -18.57 19.13
CA GLU A 215 1.21 -19.22 18.74
C GLU A 215 0.98 -20.30 17.68
N ASP A 216 0.00 -21.17 17.91
CA ASP A 216 -0.32 -22.28 17.01
C ASP A 216 -0.69 -21.81 15.58
N LEU A 217 -1.37 -20.66 15.48
CA LEU A 217 -1.90 -20.09 14.24
C LEU A 217 -1.02 -18.99 13.61
N THR A 218 -0.02 -18.46 14.32
CA THR A 218 0.83 -17.38 13.81
C THR A 218 2.31 -17.70 13.80
N GLY A 219 2.73 -18.72 14.56
CA GLY A 219 4.15 -19.04 14.71
C GLY A 219 4.95 -18.06 15.57
N ILE A 220 4.32 -17.03 16.13
CA ILE A 220 4.94 -16.10 17.10
C ILE A 220 5.07 -16.83 18.44
N SER A 221 6.14 -16.58 19.19
CA SER A 221 6.39 -17.27 20.44
C SER A 221 5.33 -16.98 21.50
N TYR A 222 5.02 -17.97 22.31
CA TYR A 222 4.06 -17.82 23.41
C TYR A 222 4.48 -16.70 24.39
N GLU A 223 5.77 -16.56 24.66
CA GLU A 223 6.34 -15.56 25.54
C GLU A 223 6.08 -14.14 25.00
N ASP A 224 6.37 -13.91 23.73
CA ASP A 224 6.12 -12.61 23.09
C ASP A 224 4.63 -12.27 23.07
N ILE A 225 3.76 -13.25 22.83
CA ILE A 225 2.31 -13.06 22.87
C ILE A 225 1.82 -12.67 24.26
N ILE A 226 2.35 -13.30 25.32
CA ILE A 226 1.99 -12.96 26.71
C ILE A 226 2.48 -11.58 27.08
N ASP A 227 3.72 -11.22 26.71
CA ASP A 227 4.35 -9.94 26.99
C ASP A 227 3.64 -8.79 26.27
N ASN A 228 3.13 -9.06 25.07
CA ASN A 228 2.31 -8.13 24.30
C ASN A 228 0.80 -8.18 24.64
N ASN A 229 0.42 -8.84 25.73
CA ASN A 229 -0.97 -8.93 26.19
C ASN A 229 -1.96 -9.43 25.11
N LEU A 230 -1.57 -10.50 24.41
CA LEU A 230 -2.32 -11.14 23.30
C LEU A 230 -2.41 -10.30 22.01
N ARG A 231 -1.68 -9.18 21.94
CA ARG A 231 -1.73 -8.26 20.80
C ARG A 231 -0.50 -8.46 19.91
N VAL A 232 -0.66 -9.21 18.84
CA VAL A 232 0.37 -9.34 17.81
C VAL A 232 0.05 -8.33 16.72
N SER A 233 0.73 -7.18 16.73
CA SER A 233 0.56 -6.18 15.67
C SER A 233 1.19 -6.66 14.36
N PRO A 234 0.68 -6.23 13.19
CA PRO A 234 1.32 -6.52 11.92
C PRO A 234 2.79 -6.11 11.88
N SER A 235 3.15 -4.94 12.40
CA SER A 235 4.54 -4.46 12.42
C SER A 235 5.47 -5.40 13.18
N PHE A 236 5.05 -5.85 14.36
CA PHE A 236 5.78 -6.84 15.13
C PHE A 236 5.89 -8.18 14.38
N PHE A 237 4.78 -8.65 13.83
CA PHE A 237 4.71 -9.91 13.09
C PHE A 237 5.66 -9.94 11.88
N TRP A 238 5.71 -8.87 11.08
CA TRP A 238 6.62 -8.79 9.92
C TRP A 238 8.08 -8.84 10.33
N LYS A 239 8.40 -8.31 11.50
CA LYS A 239 9.76 -8.31 12.05
C LYS A 239 10.13 -9.66 12.68
N ASP A 240 9.18 -10.32 13.32
CA ASP A 240 9.47 -11.44 14.21
C ASP A 240 9.35 -12.83 13.58
N LEU A 241 8.40 -13.03 12.67
CA LEU A 241 8.06 -14.36 12.13
C LEU A 241 9.27 -15.19 11.65
N LEU A 242 10.25 -14.55 11.01
CA LEU A 242 11.46 -15.20 10.49
C LEU A 242 12.74 -14.68 11.14
N ARG A 243 12.66 -14.04 12.29
CA ARG A 243 13.80 -13.45 13.00
C ARG A 243 14.88 -14.48 13.32
N ASP A 244 14.48 -15.69 13.73
CA ASP A 244 15.38 -16.82 14.00
C ASP A 244 16.15 -17.31 12.76
N GLU A 245 15.65 -17.01 11.57
CA GLU A 245 16.31 -17.28 10.28
C GLU A 245 17.13 -16.07 9.78
N GLY A 246 17.12 -14.95 10.49
CA GLY A 246 17.78 -13.69 10.10
C GLY A 246 17.05 -12.91 9.01
N TYR A 247 15.72 -13.08 8.89
CA TYR A 247 14.90 -12.40 7.90
C TYR A 247 13.76 -11.61 8.52
N THR A 248 13.35 -10.59 7.80
CA THR A 248 12.04 -9.91 7.94
C THR A 248 11.18 -10.21 6.73
N ILE A 249 9.88 -9.98 6.82
CA ILE A 249 8.95 -10.19 5.71
C ILE A 249 8.31 -8.89 5.24
N GLY A 250 7.76 -8.91 4.02
CA GLY A 250 7.13 -7.75 3.41
C GLY A 250 5.79 -7.38 4.08
N ARG A 251 5.49 -6.06 4.12
CA ARG A 251 4.22 -5.54 4.62
C ARG A 251 3.13 -5.46 3.55
N LEU A 252 3.49 -5.26 2.28
CA LEU A 252 2.56 -5.21 1.15
C LEU A 252 2.37 -6.60 0.52
N ASP A 253 3.43 -7.39 0.53
CA ASP A 253 3.41 -8.80 0.15
C ASP A 253 4.34 -9.58 1.09
N SER A 254 3.74 -10.21 2.07
CA SER A 254 4.45 -10.93 3.12
C SER A 254 5.16 -12.21 2.67
N ARG A 255 5.03 -12.60 1.40
CA ARG A 255 5.84 -13.69 0.81
C ARG A 255 7.29 -13.28 0.60
N TYR A 256 7.55 -11.97 0.42
CA TYR A 256 8.91 -11.44 0.26
C TYR A 256 9.68 -11.43 1.56
N LYS A 257 10.97 -11.75 1.47
CA LYS A 257 11.92 -11.73 2.59
C LYS A 257 12.95 -10.64 2.39
N GLY A 258 13.38 -10.04 3.50
CA GLY A 258 14.46 -9.06 3.53
C GLY A 258 15.37 -9.24 4.72
N ILE A 259 16.47 -8.52 4.74
CA ILE A 259 17.44 -8.52 5.85
C ILE A 259 17.53 -7.09 6.36
N ASP A 260 17.10 -6.87 7.60
CA ASP A 260 17.29 -5.60 8.29
C ASP A 260 18.74 -5.45 8.78
N SER A 261 19.15 -4.22 9.03
CA SER A 261 20.48 -3.96 9.58
C SER A 261 20.63 -4.48 11.03
N ARG A 262 19.51 -4.68 11.74
CA ARG A 262 19.44 -5.20 13.11
C ARG A 262 18.34 -6.23 13.22
N ASP A 263 18.63 -7.34 13.92
CA ASP A 263 17.62 -8.36 14.23
C ASP A 263 16.65 -7.88 15.33
N SER A 264 17.08 -6.97 16.20
CA SER A 264 16.28 -6.42 17.30
C SER A 264 15.25 -5.40 16.83
N GLY A 265 14.26 -5.12 17.69
CA GLY A 265 13.20 -4.16 17.47
C GLY A 265 11.88 -4.80 17.06
N ASP A 266 10.82 -4.00 17.02
CA ASP A 266 9.44 -4.44 16.86
C ASP A 266 8.84 -4.02 15.50
N SER A 267 9.68 -3.52 14.58
CA SER A 267 9.27 -3.12 13.25
C SER A 267 10.38 -3.36 12.22
N ILE A 268 9.99 -3.60 10.99
CA ILE A 268 10.90 -3.71 9.84
C ILE A 268 11.48 -2.35 9.47
N GLU A 269 12.73 -2.32 8.99
CA GLU A 269 13.39 -1.07 8.56
C GLU A 269 12.97 -0.63 7.15
N TYR A 270 12.49 -1.55 6.33
CA TYR A 270 12.01 -1.29 4.97
C TYR A 270 11.07 -2.41 4.52
N ALA A 271 10.34 -2.18 3.43
CA ALA A 271 9.50 -3.20 2.80
C ALA A 271 10.31 -3.99 1.76
N PRO A 272 10.62 -5.27 1.99
CA PRO A 272 11.44 -6.10 1.08
C PRO A 272 10.93 -6.14 -0.35
N GLU A 273 9.62 -6.21 -0.54
CA GLU A 273 8.99 -6.22 -1.86
C GLU A 273 9.24 -4.92 -2.62
N LEU A 274 9.22 -3.74 -1.93
CA LEU A 274 9.54 -2.47 -2.57
C LEU A 274 10.99 -2.43 -3.04
N ALA A 275 11.92 -2.92 -2.23
CA ALA A 275 13.31 -3.02 -2.62
C ALA A 275 13.52 -3.93 -3.83
N ALA A 276 12.71 -5.01 -3.93
CA ALA A 276 12.76 -5.92 -5.07
C ALA A 276 12.20 -5.30 -6.36
N TRP A 277 11.18 -4.43 -6.29
CA TRP A 277 10.48 -3.92 -7.46
C TRP A 277 10.91 -2.55 -7.93
N ASP A 278 11.24 -1.61 -7.03
CA ASP A 278 11.50 -0.21 -7.39
C ASP A 278 12.58 -0.04 -8.45
N HIS A 279 13.66 -0.81 -8.34
CA HIS A 279 14.76 -0.75 -9.29
C HIS A 279 14.40 -1.33 -10.67
N ALA A 280 13.38 -2.18 -10.77
CA ALA A 280 12.90 -2.76 -12.02
C ALA A 280 11.90 -1.86 -12.73
N PHE A 281 11.06 -1.12 -12.01
CA PHE A 281 10.11 -0.19 -12.61
C PHE A 281 10.79 0.97 -13.33
N THR A 282 11.91 1.46 -12.83
CA THR A 282 12.62 2.60 -13.45
C THR A 282 13.05 2.31 -14.89
N PRO A 283 13.80 1.25 -15.22
CA PRO A 283 14.14 0.94 -16.61
C PRO A 283 12.91 0.56 -17.43
N ALA A 284 11.95 -0.17 -16.87
CA ALA A 284 10.75 -0.59 -17.60
C ALA A 284 9.91 0.60 -18.06
N ILE A 285 9.60 1.56 -17.19
CA ILE A 285 8.80 2.73 -17.56
C ILE A 285 9.54 3.63 -18.57
N ASN A 286 10.86 3.84 -18.40
CA ASN A 286 11.62 4.67 -19.34
C ASN A 286 11.67 4.02 -20.75
N SER A 287 11.88 2.71 -20.84
CA SER A 287 11.84 1.99 -22.12
C SER A 287 10.43 2.02 -22.73
N TYR A 288 9.39 1.80 -21.93
CA TYR A 288 8.00 1.88 -22.38
C TYR A 288 7.66 3.26 -22.96
N MET A 289 8.00 4.33 -22.24
CA MET A 289 7.74 5.70 -22.70
C MET A 289 8.46 5.99 -24.04
N LYS A 290 9.71 5.56 -24.16
CA LYS A 290 10.51 5.79 -25.36
C LYS A 290 10.12 4.88 -26.53
N ASP A 291 10.07 3.57 -26.30
CA ASP A 291 10.03 2.59 -27.38
C ASP A 291 8.58 2.33 -27.86
N VAL A 292 7.59 2.49 -26.96
CA VAL A 292 6.18 2.27 -27.29
C VAL A 292 5.44 3.58 -27.54
N LEU A 293 5.62 4.57 -26.65
CA LEU A 293 4.91 5.85 -26.77
C LEU A 293 5.66 6.91 -27.57
N ASN A 294 6.90 6.63 -28.02
CA ASN A 294 7.77 7.55 -28.74
C ASN A 294 7.99 8.88 -27.99
N PHE A 295 7.92 8.84 -26.67
CA PHE A 295 8.14 10.01 -25.82
C PHE A 295 9.61 10.12 -25.45
N ASN A 296 10.30 11.12 -26.03
CA ASN A 296 11.71 11.37 -25.81
C ASN A 296 11.89 12.66 -24.99
N THR A 297 12.62 12.57 -23.88
CA THR A 297 12.92 13.71 -23.00
C THR A 297 14.21 13.44 -22.23
N ASP A 298 14.92 14.53 -21.90
CA ASP A 298 16.08 14.50 -20.99
C ASP A 298 15.66 14.66 -19.52
N VAL A 299 14.36 14.88 -19.25
CA VAL A 299 13.84 14.98 -17.89
C VAL A 299 13.85 13.60 -17.24
N LYS A 300 14.41 13.51 -16.04
CA LYS A 300 14.44 12.28 -15.27
C LYS A 300 13.01 11.88 -14.85
N TYR A 301 12.65 10.61 -15.02
CA TYR A 301 11.42 10.05 -14.45
C TYR A 301 11.59 9.84 -12.94
N ASN A 302 10.79 10.51 -12.13
CA ASN A 302 10.77 10.33 -10.69
C ASN A 302 9.75 9.23 -10.33
N THR A 303 10.22 8.06 -9.98
CA THR A 303 9.36 6.95 -9.53
C THR A 303 8.65 7.30 -8.22
N TRP A 304 9.37 7.96 -7.31
CA TRP A 304 8.88 8.45 -6.02
C TRP A 304 9.10 9.96 -5.88
N ALA A 305 8.09 10.66 -5.39
CA ALA A 305 8.25 12.04 -4.95
C ALA A 305 8.71 12.03 -3.48
N ARG A 306 9.96 12.32 -3.24
CA ARG A 306 10.47 12.48 -1.86
C ARG A 306 9.99 13.84 -1.32
N GLY A 307 9.41 13.82 -0.12
CA GLY A 307 8.96 15.01 0.60
C GLY A 307 7.46 15.33 0.52
N CYS A 308 6.71 14.76 -0.43
CA CYS A 308 5.28 15.08 -0.58
C CYS A 308 4.38 14.54 0.54
N LEU A 309 4.72 13.42 1.16
CA LEU A 309 3.86 12.77 2.16
C LEU A 309 4.23 13.11 3.62
N LEU A 310 5.42 13.63 3.87
CA LEU A 310 5.87 13.94 5.23
C LEU A 310 5.17 15.17 5.85
N TYR A 311 4.62 16.07 5.02
CA TYR A 311 3.87 17.24 5.50
C TYR A 311 2.40 16.95 5.83
N THR A 312 1.89 15.78 5.50
CA THR A 312 0.49 15.43 5.76
C THR A 312 0.27 14.77 7.12
N SER A 313 1.30 14.22 7.74
CA SER A 313 1.20 13.63 9.08
C SER A 313 1.15 14.68 10.20
N ASP A 314 1.74 15.86 9.98
CA ASP A 314 1.76 16.94 10.97
C ASP A 314 0.52 17.85 10.91
N ALA A 315 -0.33 17.69 9.90
CA ALA A 315 -1.57 18.46 9.75
C ALA A 315 -2.80 17.74 10.35
N ALA A 316 -2.59 16.61 11.01
CA ALA A 316 -3.63 15.84 11.69
C ALA A 316 -3.64 15.99 13.21
N ASP A 317 -2.79 16.88 13.78
CA ASP A 317 -2.80 17.28 15.20
C ASP A 317 -3.69 18.50 15.47
#